data_8031e34f795dc9d8aa71c833e5db4fcc
#
_entry.id   8031e34f795dc9d8aa71c833e5db4fcc
#
_cell.length_a   1.000
_cell.length_b   1.000
_cell.length_c   1.000
_cell.angle_alpha   90.00
_cell.angle_beta   90.00
_cell.angle_gamma   90.00
#
_symmetry.space_group_name_H-M   'P 1'
#
loop_
_entity.id
_entity.type
_entity.pdbx_description
1 polymer ?
#
loop_
_entity_poly.entity_id
_entity_poly.type
_entity_poly.pdbx_seq_one_letter_code
_entity_poly.pdbx_strand_id
1 'polypeptide(L)'
;MKWTTVGAAVLLLGIGSAVAQPPPPTYAPVPPPRVEVVPPAPVGPVIWQPGHWHWNGYSYIWIGGRYVQRRPHYAHYVEGHWRWAPRLGQYVWRPAHWE
;
A
#
# COMPACT_ATOMS: atom_id res chain seq x y z
N MET A 1 54.84 -37.96 -3.51
CA MET A 1 54.33 -36.88 -4.35
C MET A 1 53.07 -36.31 -3.76
N LYS A 2 53.18 -35.09 -3.39
CA LYS A 2 52.03 -34.41 -2.79
C LYS A 2 51.41 -33.49 -3.82
N TRP A 3 50.18 -33.72 -4.11
CA TRP A 3 49.41 -32.87 -4.99
C TRP A 3 48.69 -31.82 -4.17
N THR A 4 49.10 -30.59 -4.32
CA THR A 4 48.34 -29.49 -3.75
C THR A 4 47.39 -28.98 -4.83
N THR A 5 46.17 -29.39 -4.74
CA THR A 5 45.12 -28.73 -5.52
C THR A 5 44.81 -27.39 -4.86
N VAL A 6 45.29 -26.32 -5.50
CA VAL A 6 44.84 -25.01 -5.11
C VAL A 6 43.48 -24.82 -5.78
N GLY A 7 42.45 -25.00 -4.97
CA GLY A 7 41.13 -24.66 -5.41
C GLY A 7 41.05 -23.13 -5.53
N ALA A 8 40.99 -22.64 -6.75
CA ALA A 8 40.65 -21.24 -6.97
C ALA A 8 39.18 -21.04 -6.58
N ALA A 9 38.97 -20.45 -5.42
CA ALA A 9 37.64 -19.96 -5.07
C ALA A 9 37.34 -18.76 -5.94
N VAL A 10 36.57 -18.95 -6.98
CA VAL A 10 36.03 -17.85 -7.77
C VAL A 10 34.94 -17.20 -6.90
N LEU A 11 35.30 -16.13 -6.24
CA LEU A 11 34.32 -15.25 -5.62
C LEU A 11 33.58 -14.53 -6.77
N LEU A 12 32.46 -15.06 -7.15
CA LEU A 12 31.52 -14.34 -7.97
C LEU A 12 30.90 -13.26 -7.10
N LEU A 13 31.54 -12.09 -7.08
CA LEU A 13 30.87 -10.88 -6.65
C LEU A 13 29.83 -10.56 -7.70
N GLY A 14 28.61 -11.06 -7.48
CA GLY A 14 27.48 -10.63 -8.23
C GLY A 14 27.28 -9.13 -7.96
N ILE A 15 27.71 -8.31 -8.91
CA ILE A 15 27.33 -6.91 -8.90
C ILE A 15 25.87 -6.87 -9.33
N GLY A 16 25.00 -7.18 -8.39
CA GLY A 16 23.58 -6.88 -8.56
C GLY A 16 23.45 -5.36 -8.59
N SER A 17 22.85 -4.82 -9.64
CA SER A 17 22.41 -3.44 -9.61
C SER A 17 21.53 -3.25 -8.37
N ALA A 18 22.03 -2.52 -7.39
CA ALA A 18 21.24 -2.18 -6.25
C ALA A 18 20.13 -1.24 -6.69
N VAL A 19 18.93 -1.78 -6.89
CA VAL A 19 17.73 -0.96 -7.01
C VAL A 19 17.53 -0.31 -5.65
N ALA A 20 17.59 1.03 -5.61
CA ALA A 20 17.30 1.75 -4.38
C ALA A 20 15.88 1.43 -3.93
N GLN A 21 15.76 0.66 -2.86
CA GLN A 21 14.48 0.34 -2.26
C GLN A 21 14.13 1.38 -1.20
N PRO A 22 12.83 1.68 -1.01
CA PRO A 22 12.40 2.52 0.11
C PRO A 22 12.89 1.92 1.42
N PRO A 23 13.22 2.75 2.42
CA PRO A 23 13.56 2.24 3.75
C PRO A 23 12.37 1.49 4.36
N PRO A 24 12.60 0.67 5.41
CA PRO A 24 11.51 0.04 6.13
C PRO A 24 10.47 1.08 6.61
N PRO A 25 9.18 0.73 6.64
CA PRO A 25 8.15 1.65 7.11
C PRO A 25 8.42 2.16 8.52
N THR A 26 8.27 3.46 8.72
CA THR A 26 8.39 4.14 10.02
C THR A 26 7.03 4.61 10.53
N TYR A 27 5.97 4.06 10.02
CA TYR A 27 4.59 4.36 10.39
C TYR A 27 3.91 3.14 11.00
N ALA A 28 2.86 3.37 11.76
CA ALA A 28 2.04 2.29 12.30
C ALA A 28 1.35 1.55 11.13
N PRO A 29 1.36 0.20 11.11
CA PRO A 29 0.68 -0.55 10.06
C PRO A 29 -0.81 -0.23 10.02
N VAL A 30 -1.37 -0.19 8.81
CA VAL A 30 -2.81 -0.02 8.64
C VAL A 30 -3.51 -1.26 9.21
N PRO A 31 -4.50 -1.10 10.10
CA PRO A 31 -5.22 -2.24 10.64
C PRO A 31 -5.96 -3.02 9.55
N PRO A 32 -6.28 -4.29 9.78
CA PRO A 32 -7.11 -5.06 8.86
C PRO A 32 -8.47 -4.39 8.65
N PRO A 33 -9.03 -4.47 7.44
CA PRO A 33 -10.35 -3.93 7.17
C PRO A 33 -11.41 -4.57 8.07
N ARG A 34 -12.39 -3.79 8.50
CA ARG A 34 -13.55 -4.32 9.20
C ARG A 34 -14.53 -4.92 8.22
N VAL A 35 -15.15 -6.03 8.62
CA VAL A 35 -16.21 -6.63 7.83
C VAL A 35 -17.50 -5.83 8.03
N GLU A 36 -18.08 -5.40 6.91
CA GLU A 36 -19.33 -4.66 6.91
C GLU A 36 -20.36 -5.37 6.05
N VAL A 37 -21.61 -5.31 6.50
CA VAL A 37 -22.75 -5.78 5.70
C VAL A 37 -23.16 -4.66 4.76
N VAL A 38 -23.13 -4.92 3.44
CA VAL A 38 -23.57 -3.96 2.44
C VAL A 38 -25.10 -3.99 2.38
N PRO A 39 -25.80 -2.91 2.74
CA PRO A 39 -27.26 -2.88 2.65
C PRO A 39 -27.70 -2.81 1.18
N PRO A 40 -28.99 -3.14 0.90
CA PRO A 40 -29.51 -3.00 -0.45
C PRO A 40 -29.32 -1.59 -0.99
N ALA A 41 -28.95 -1.50 -2.27
CA ALA A 41 -28.73 -0.21 -2.91
C ALA A 41 -30.04 0.59 -3.02
N PRO A 42 -30.00 1.89 -2.69
CA PRO A 42 -31.13 2.77 -2.99
C PRO A 42 -31.33 2.93 -4.51
N VAL A 43 -32.50 3.40 -4.89
CA VAL A 43 -32.78 3.68 -6.30
C VAL A 43 -31.91 4.84 -6.77
N GLY A 44 -31.33 4.69 -7.97
CA GLY A 44 -30.55 5.75 -8.61
C GLY A 44 -29.12 5.32 -8.98
N PRO A 45 -28.37 6.23 -9.58
CA PRO A 45 -27.00 5.96 -10.03
C PRO A 45 -26.02 6.04 -8.87
N VAL A 46 -26.04 5.05 -8.00
CA VAL A 46 -25.18 4.98 -6.83
C VAL A 46 -24.19 3.83 -6.93
N ILE A 47 -23.09 3.94 -6.23
CA ILE A 47 -22.08 2.90 -6.08
C ILE A 47 -21.70 2.78 -4.61
N TRP A 48 -21.44 1.56 -4.17
CA TRP A 48 -20.98 1.33 -2.81
C TRP A 48 -19.54 1.80 -2.64
N GLN A 49 -19.33 2.73 -1.72
CA GLN A 49 -17.99 3.10 -1.28
C GLN A 49 -17.66 2.29 -0.04
N PRO A 50 -16.66 1.39 -0.10
CA PRO A 50 -16.33 0.54 1.03
C PRO A 50 -15.92 1.32 2.27
N GLY A 51 -16.19 0.75 3.43
CA GLY A 51 -15.56 1.22 4.66
C GLY A 51 -14.05 1.13 4.54
N HIS A 52 -13.35 2.04 5.18
CA HIS A 52 -11.91 2.13 5.07
C HIS A 52 -11.29 2.83 6.27
N TRP A 53 -10.00 2.57 6.47
CA TRP A 53 -9.21 3.28 7.45
C TRP A 53 -8.72 4.61 6.88
N HIS A 54 -8.81 5.63 7.73
CA HIS A 54 -8.25 6.95 7.43
C HIS A 54 -7.26 7.33 8.52
N TRP A 55 -6.11 7.84 8.10
CA TRP A 55 -5.10 8.40 9.00
C TRP A 55 -5.33 9.89 9.18
N ASN A 56 -5.55 10.31 10.43
CA ASN A 56 -5.84 11.72 10.74
C ASN A 56 -4.61 12.52 11.17
N GLY A 57 -3.43 11.93 11.06
CA GLY A 57 -2.18 12.52 11.54
C GLY A 57 -1.71 11.94 12.88
N TYR A 58 -2.59 11.25 13.62
CA TYR A 58 -2.29 10.69 14.94
C TYR A 58 -2.72 9.23 15.08
N SER A 59 -3.82 8.87 14.49
CA SER A 59 -4.40 7.54 14.64
C SER A 59 -5.22 7.17 13.41
N TYR A 60 -5.50 5.86 13.29
CA TYR A 60 -6.44 5.38 12.29
C TYR A 60 -7.85 5.48 12.82
N ILE A 61 -8.73 6.04 12.00
CA ILE A 61 -10.17 6.07 12.25
C ILE A 61 -10.88 5.27 11.17
N TRP A 62 -11.90 4.52 11.56
CA TRP A 62 -12.71 3.78 10.62
C TRP A 62 -13.82 4.66 10.07
N ILE A 63 -13.90 4.72 8.73
CA ILE A 63 -14.99 5.40 8.04
C ILE A 63 -15.88 4.32 7.45
N GLY A 64 -17.13 4.26 7.92
CA GLY A 64 -18.08 3.24 7.47
C GLY A 64 -18.40 3.35 5.98
N GLY A 65 -18.69 2.20 5.37
CA GLY A 65 -19.13 2.16 3.99
C GLY A 65 -20.46 2.87 3.79
N ARG A 66 -20.65 3.39 2.60
CA ARG A 66 -21.89 4.10 2.23
C ARG A 66 -22.08 4.09 0.72
N TYR A 67 -23.32 4.26 0.28
CA TYR A 67 -23.59 4.53 -1.12
C TYR A 67 -23.27 5.98 -1.44
N VAL A 68 -22.59 6.19 -2.55
CA VAL A 68 -22.29 7.52 -3.08
C VAL A 68 -22.78 7.61 -4.52
N GLN A 69 -23.04 8.81 -4.98
CA GLN A 69 -23.43 9.02 -6.35
C GLN A 69 -22.30 8.60 -7.31
N ARG A 70 -22.63 7.75 -8.26
CA ARG A 70 -21.66 7.31 -9.27
C ARG A 70 -21.24 8.48 -10.15
N ARG A 71 -19.94 8.57 -10.38
CA ARG A 71 -19.36 9.57 -11.28
C ARG A 71 -18.55 8.87 -12.38
N PRO A 72 -18.33 9.50 -13.54
CA PRO A 72 -17.65 8.86 -14.68
C PRO A 72 -16.26 8.31 -14.33
N HIS A 73 -15.54 8.95 -13.43
CA HIS A 73 -14.19 8.52 -13.05
C HIS A 73 -14.15 7.50 -11.90
N TYR A 74 -15.33 7.02 -11.44
CA TYR A 74 -15.39 6.03 -10.35
C TYR A 74 -15.29 4.61 -10.90
N ALA A 75 -14.11 4.24 -11.43
CA ALA A 75 -13.85 2.90 -11.93
C ALA A 75 -13.27 1.97 -10.85
N HIS A 76 -12.28 2.47 -10.12
CA HIS A 76 -11.59 1.69 -9.10
C HIS A 76 -11.50 2.47 -7.80
N TYR A 77 -11.82 1.81 -6.68
CA TYR A 77 -11.63 2.37 -5.37
C TYR A 77 -10.27 1.95 -4.83
N VAL A 78 -9.45 2.92 -4.46
CA VAL A 78 -8.12 2.70 -3.92
C VAL A 78 -8.14 2.97 -2.43
N GLU A 79 -7.78 1.97 -1.63
CA GLU A 79 -7.69 2.13 -0.18
C GLU A 79 -6.57 3.08 0.23
N GLY A 80 -6.74 3.75 1.35
CA GLY A 80 -5.71 4.58 1.94
C GLY A 80 -4.45 3.77 2.23
N HIS A 81 -3.30 4.35 1.93
CA HIS A 81 -2.02 3.67 2.10
C HIS A 81 -0.89 4.67 2.25
N TRP A 82 0.23 4.17 2.75
CA TRP A 82 1.46 4.95 2.84
C TRP A 82 2.29 4.76 1.58
N ARG A 83 2.81 5.87 1.08
CA ARG A 83 3.65 5.88 -0.09
C ARG A 83 4.98 6.56 0.23
N TRP A 84 6.06 5.94 -0.19
CA TRP A 84 7.38 6.55 -0.08
C TRP A 84 7.48 7.78 -0.98
N ALA A 85 7.88 8.91 -0.38
CA ALA A 85 8.09 10.17 -1.09
C ALA A 85 9.59 10.48 -1.10
N PRO A 86 10.33 10.13 -2.18
CA PRO A 86 11.79 10.26 -2.20
C PRO A 86 12.27 11.71 -1.99
N ARG A 87 11.53 12.67 -2.49
CA ARG A 87 11.90 14.08 -2.36
C ARG A 87 11.77 14.60 -0.93
N LEU A 88 10.88 13.99 -0.15
CA LEU A 88 10.68 14.34 1.25
C LEU A 88 11.48 13.44 2.20
N GLY A 89 12.01 12.31 1.68
CA GLY A 89 12.70 11.33 2.49
C GLY A 89 11.82 10.68 3.55
N GLN A 90 10.53 10.56 3.30
CA GLN A 90 9.58 10.00 4.26
C GLN A 90 8.38 9.38 3.56
N TYR A 91 7.65 8.55 4.30
CA TYR A 91 6.36 8.05 3.87
C TYR A 91 5.29 9.10 4.06
N VAL A 92 4.38 9.18 3.10
CA VAL A 92 3.26 10.10 3.10
C VAL A 92 1.97 9.31 2.98
N TRP A 93 0.97 9.65 3.78
CA TRP A 93 -0.34 9.03 3.72
C TRP A 93 -1.07 9.48 2.46
N ARG A 94 -1.59 8.48 1.72
CA ARG A 94 -2.46 8.68 0.57
C ARG A 94 -3.87 8.28 0.95
N PRO A 95 -4.80 9.22 1.08
CA PRO A 95 -6.18 8.90 1.44
C PRO A 95 -6.87 8.00 0.41
N ALA A 96 -7.83 7.22 0.88
CA ALA A 96 -8.66 6.41 0.00
C ALA A 96 -9.39 7.30 -1.01
N HIS A 97 -9.48 6.85 -2.24
CA HIS A 97 -10.07 7.62 -3.33
C HIS A 97 -10.52 6.72 -4.47
N TRP A 98 -11.31 7.31 -5.37
CA TRP A 98 -11.72 6.69 -6.62
C TRP A 98 -10.80 7.12 -7.76
N GLU A 99 -10.54 6.18 -8.68
CA GLU A 99 -9.82 6.45 -9.94
C GLU A 99 -10.29 5.56 -11.09
#